data_6ca4f37021fa92542fce7a21ce565843
#
_entry.id   6ca4f37021fa92542fce7a21ce565843
#
_cell.length_a   1.000
_cell.length_b   1.000
_cell.length_c   1.000
_cell.angle_alpha   90.00
_cell.angle_beta   90.00
_cell.angle_gamma   90.00
#
_symmetry.space_group_name_H-M   'P 1'
#
loop_
_entity.id
_entity.type
_entity.pdbx_description
1 polymer ?
#
loop_
_entity_poly.entity_id
_entity_poly.type
_entity_poly.pdbx_seq_one_letter_code
_entity_poly.pdbx_strand_id
1 'polypeptide(L)'
;ANDDGTAFTVDFPAGSKARLVRLHILGNEGSVPAINRITLTDAQGGQVLPVKEDYAGLLKNDTLEILADDRVSIRYVDDRFVTKSKEKLERFLDVRFTNARVDFADMEPRWDRRKGDYAPFYEKLLRFPYGEALTLAVHDADMDSTVNHDTVNVRLQVGKNGAEQKFKATETEDSTGVFKLVVTPVAPGTEKQRDWVNMIEVPAGETIYATYRDEETTQPGVAADRIGLITHAAFQEPGFRIGHAEKVEYHEDGVWLVES
;
A
#
# COMPACT_ATOMS: atom_id res chain seq x y z
N ALA A 1 -4.47 12.29 -34.09
CA ALA A 1 -5.60 13.23 -34.14
C ALA A 1 -5.86 13.58 -35.63
N ASN A 2 -7.11 13.63 -36.04
CA ASN A 2 -7.44 14.18 -37.36
C ASN A 2 -7.24 15.69 -37.28
N ASP A 3 -6.71 16.27 -38.37
CA ASP A 3 -6.41 17.71 -38.44
C ASP A 3 -7.66 18.61 -38.34
N ASP A 4 -8.85 18.03 -38.51
CA ASP A 4 -10.14 18.73 -38.37
C ASP A 4 -10.68 18.78 -36.94
N GLY A 5 -9.97 18.13 -36.00
CA GLY A 5 -10.34 18.10 -34.57
C GLY A 5 -11.64 17.36 -34.23
N THR A 6 -12.26 16.67 -35.23
CA THR A 6 -13.56 16.03 -35.04
C THR A 6 -13.49 14.59 -34.58
N ALA A 7 -12.38 13.90 -34.82
CA ALA A 7 -12.16 12.52 -34.37
C ALA A 7 -10.69 12.29 -33.95
N PHE A 8 -10.54 11.39 -33.03
CA PHE A 8 -9.25 11.03 -32.46
C PHE A 8 -9.25 9.55 -32.15
N THR A 9 -8.23 8.84 -32.59
CA THR A 9 -8.11 7.39 -32.42
C THR A 9 -6.85 7.07 -31.63
N VAL A 10 -6.96 6.19 -30.65
CA VAL A 10 -5.85 5.63 -29.88
C VAL A 10 -5.86 4.12 -30.07
N ASP A 11 -4.76 3.59 -30.57
CA ASP A 11 -4.58 2.15 -30.70
C ASP A 11 -3.94 1.58 -29.43
N PHE A 12 -4.57 0.55 -28.89
CA PHE A 12 -4.02 -0.22 -27.78
C PHE A 12 -3.15 -1.36 -28.32
N PRO A 13 -2.09 -1.76 -27.58
CA PRO A 13 -1.28 -2.91 -27.98
C PRO A 13 -2.13 -4.16 -28.18
N ALA A 14 -1.74 -5.02 -29.12
CA ALA A 14 -2.46 -6.26 -29.39
C ALA A 14 -2.55 -7.13 -28.13
N GLY A 15 -3.73 -7.65 -27.84
CA GLY A 15 -3.99 -8.46 -26.64
C GLY A 15 -4.25 -7.67 -25.36
N SER A 16 -4.30 -6.34 -25.42
CA SER A 16 -4.71 -5.50 -24.29
C SER A 16 -6.07 -5.93 -23.77
N LYS A 17 -6.17 -6.10 -22.46
CA LYS A 17 -7.41 -6.33 -21.74
C LYS A 17 -7.59 -5.20 -20.75
N ALA A 18 -8.72 -4.54 -20.78
CA ALA A 18 -9.03 -3.47 -19.84
C ALA A 18 -10.43 -3.69 -19.25
N ARG A 19 -10.55 -3.58 -17.95
CA ARG A 19 -11.84 -3.53 -17.25
C ARG A 19 -12.43 -2.11 -17.32
N LEU A 20 -11.55 -1.11 -17.33
CA LEU A 20 -11.88 0.30 -17.35
C LEU A 20 -11.02 1.02 -18.39
N VAL A 21 -11.63 1.88 -19.19
CA VAL A 21 -10.91 2.83 -20.05
C VAL A 21 -11.26 4.24 -19.59
N ARG A 22 -10.25 4.97 -19.11
CA ARG A 22 -10.40 6.36 -18.66
C ARG A 22 -9.79 7.31 -19.69
N LEU A 23 -10.56 8.31 -20.09
CA LEU A 23 -10.08 9.44 -20.88
C LEU A 23 -9.69 10.58 -19.92
N HIS A 24 -8.42 10.98 -19.92
CA HIS A 24 -7.94 12.12 -19.16
C HIS A 24 -7.69 13.30 -20.09
N ILE A 25 -8.42 14.39 -19.90
CA ILE A 25 -8.21 15.64 -20.62
C ILE A 25 -7.26 16.49 -19.79
N LEU A 26 -6.01 16.60 -20.21
CA LEU A 26 -4.94 17.31 -19.48
C LEU A 26 -4.95 18.82 -19.70
N GLY A 27 -5.69 19.30 -20.68
CA GLY A 27 -5.86 20.72 -20.98
C GLY A 27 -6.60 20.93 -22.29
N ASN A 28 -7.11 22.13 -22.50
CA ASN A 28 -7.69 22.58 -23.76
C ASN A 28 -7.31 24.05 -23.99
N GLU A 29 -7.15 24.41 -25.24
CA GLU A 29 -7.03 25.81 -25.65
C GLU A 29 -8.42 26.25 -26.12
N GLY A 30 -9.12 27.05 -25.31
CA GLY A 30 -10.45 27.58 -25.67
C GLY A 30 -11.60 27.13 -24.79
N SER A 31 -12.76 26.91 -25.37
CA SER A 31 -13.98 26.52 -24.67
C SER A 31 -13.92 25.07 -24.13
N VAL A 32 -14.77 24.75 -23.15
CA VAL A 32 -14.85 23.40 -22.54
C VAL A 32 -14.98 22.35 -23.63
N PRO A 33 -14.12 21.31 -23.68
CA PRO A 33 -14.20 20.28 -24.69
C PRO A 33 -15.51 19.48 -24.53
N ALA A 34 -16.26 19.34 -25.60
CA ALA A 34 -17.43 18.49 -25.63
C ALA A 34 -17.08 17.16 -26.31
N ILE A 35 -17.21 16.06 -25.58
CA ILE A 35 -17.07 14.72 -26.13
C ILE A 35 -18.48 14.20 -26.46
N ASN A 36 -18.78 14.15 -27.74
CA ASN A 36 -20.11 13.68 -28.20
C ASN A 36 -20.22 12.16 -28.18
N ARG A 37 -19.12 11.44 -28.38
CA ARG A 37 -19.15 9.99 -28.50
C ARG A 37 -17.76 9.39 -28.26
N ILE A 38 -17.72 8.30 -27.49
CA ILE A 38 -16.58 7.39 -27.39
C ILE A 38 -17.01 6.04 -27.97
N THR A 39 -16.22 5.50 -28.87
CA THR A 39 -16.44 4.16 -29.43
C THR A 39 -15.19 3.32 -29.19
N LEU A 40 -15.36 2.15 -28.61
CA LEU A 40 -14.32 1.13 -28.50
C LEU A 40 -14.54 0.09 -29.60
N THR A 41 -13.49 -0.26 -30.31
CA THR A 41 -13.49 -1.30 -31.31
C THR A 41 -12.45 -2.36 -31.04
N ASP A 42 -12.76 -3.62 -31.35
CA ASP A 42 -11.78 -4.70 -31.33
C ASP A 42 -10.82 -4.64 -32.53
N ALA A 43 -9.85 -5.55 -32.58
CA ALA A 43 -8.87 -5.61 -33.67
C ALA A 43 -9.48 -5.94 -35.03
N GLN A 44 -10.72 -6.40 -35.09
CA GLN A 44 -11.50 -6.72 -36.29
C GLN A 44 -12.44 -5.58 -36.69
N GLY A 45 -12.43 -4.48 -35.92
CA GLY A 45 -13.32 -3.33 -36.16
C GLY A 45 -14.73 -3.51 -35.60
N GLY A 46 -14.99 -4.59 -34.88
CA GLY A 46 -16.23 -4.83 -34.16
C GLY A 46 -16.37 -3.87 -32.97
N GLN A 47 -17.56 -3.29 -32.80
CA GLN A 47 -17.80 -2.44 -31.63
C GLN A 47 -17.77 -3.27 -30.36
N VAL A 48 -16.83 -2.95 -29.44
CA VAL A 48 -16.85 -3.50 -28.10
C VAL A 48 -17.91 -2.75 -27.32
N LEU A 49 -19.06 -3.40 -27.16
CA LEU A 49 -20.06 -2.92 -26.22
C LEU A 49 -19.55 -3.21 -24.80
N PRO A 50 -19.71 -2.29 -23.83
CA PRO A 50 -19.51 -2.67 -22.44
C PRO A 50 -20.37 -3.91 -22.19
N VAL A 51 -19.74 -4.94 -21.62
CA VAL A 51 -20.50 -6.09 -21.14
C VAL A 51 -21.55 -5.49 -20.20
N LYS A 52 -22.82 -5.65 -20.53
CA LYS A 52 -23.88 -5.34 -19.58
C LYS A 52 -23.64 -6.28 -18.39
N GLU A 53 -22.99 -5.77 -17.39
CA GLU A 53 -23.00 -6.43 -16.10
C GLU A 53 -24.46 -6.63 -15.74
N ASP A 54 -24.81 -7.81 -15.24
CA ASP A 54 -26.17 -8.08 -14.80
C ASP A 54 -26.44 -7.28 -13.52
N TYR A 55 -26.71 -5.98 -13.68
CA TYR A 55 -27.06 -5.11 -12.56
C TYR A 55 -28.22 -5.65 -11.73
N ALA A 56 -29.06 -6.50 -12.30
CA ALA A 56 -30.15 -7.13 -11.57
C ALA A 56 -29.61 -8.23 -10.62
N GLY A 57 -28.51 -8.87 -10.95
CA GLY A 57 -27.78 -9.78 -10.07
C GLY A 57 -27.04 -9.02 -8.96
N LEU A 58 -26.39 -7.92 -9.29
CA LEU A 58 -25.68 -7.06 -8.32
C LEU A 58 -26.63 -6.47 -7.25
N LEU A 59 -27.85 -6.10 -7.64
CA LEU A 59 -28.84 -5.57 -6.71
C LEU A 59 -29.43 -6.62 -5.71
N LYS A 60 -29.04 -7.88 -5.81
CA LYS A 60 -29.60 -8.99 -5.01
C LYS A 60 -28.57 -9.75 -4.17
N ASN A 61 -27.33 -9.31 -4.18
CA ASN A 61 -26.24 -10.01 -3.50
C ASN A 61 -25.94 -9.45 -2.09
N ASP A 62 -26.75 -8.49 -1.61
CA ASP A 62 -26.59 -7.78 -0.35
C ASP A 62 -25.22 -7.06 -0.19
N THR A 63 -24.52 -6.85 -1.30
CA THR A 63 -23.26 -6.10 -1.39
C THR A 63 -23.45 -4.80 -2.13
N LEU A 64 -22.66 -3.79 -1.77
CA LEU A 64 -22.58 -2.53 -2.48
C LEU A 64 -21.27 -2.50 -3.28
N GLU A 65 -21.38 -2.69 -4.60
CA GLU A 65 -20.25 -2.57 -5.50
C GLU A 65 -19.87 -1.10 -5.67
N ILE A 66 -18.61 -0.80 -5.39
CA ILE A 66 -18.06 0.54 -5.45
C ILE A 66 -16.78 0.56 -6.29
N LEU A 67 -16.52 1.69 -6.92
CA LEU A 67 -15.31 1.97 -7.67
C LEU A 67 -14.61 3.19 -7.06
N ALA A 68 -13.33 3.36 -7.36
CA ALA A 68 -12.63 4.60 -7.02
C ALA A 68 -13.35 5.82 -7.62
N ASP A 69 -13.39 6.89 -6.84
CA ASP A 69 -14.09 8.15 -7.16
C ASP A 69 -15.63 8.07 -7.15
N ASP A 70 -16.20 6.93 -6.76
CA ASP A 70 -17.63 6.85 -6.51
C ASP A 70 -18.03 7.66 -5.26
N ARG A 71 -19.30 8.08 -5.25
CA ARG A 71 -19.90 8.70 -4.08
C ARG A 71 -21.10 7.89 -3.63
N VAL A 72 -21.01 7.31 -2.44
CA VAL A 72 -22.14 6.65 -1.78
C VAL A 72 -23.02 7.70 -1.13
N SER A 73 -24.30 7.73 -1.49
CA SER A 73 -25.30 8.60 -0.88
C SER A 73 -26.22 7.78 0.01
N ILE A 74 -26.22 8.09 1.28
CA ILE A 74 -27.14 7.49 2.26
C ILE A 74 -28.24 8.50 2.54
N ARG A 75 -29.48 8.13 2.24
CA ARG A 75 -30.65 8.96 2.44
C ARG A 75 -31.62 8.28 3.40
N TYR A 76 -31.97 8.99 4.45
CA TYR A 76 -33.01 8.62 5.39
C TYR A 76 -34.15 9.65 5.35
N VAL A 77 -35.38 9.18 5.30
CA VAL A 77 -36.57 10.05 5.39
C VAL A 77 -37.23 9.82 6.73
N ASP A 78 -37.19 10.83 7.60
CA ASP A 78 -37.85 10.78 8.87
C ASP A 78 -39.34 11.19 8.71
N ASP A 79 -40.22 10.20 8.83
CA ASP A 79 -41.69 10.38 8.72
C ASP A 79 -42.33 10.85 10.04
N ARG A 80 -41.58 10.80 11.14
CA ARG A 80 -42.09 11.08 12.49
C ARG A 80 -41.41 12.26 13.15
N PHE A 81 -40.90 13.18 12.33
CA PHE A 81 -40.23 14.36 12.85
C PHE A 81 -41.17 15.23 13.71
N VAL A 82 -40.66 15.78 14.79
CA VAL A 82 -41.42 16.53 15.81
C VAL A 82 -42.25 17.67 15.22
N THR A 83 -41.79 18.29 14.13
CA THR A 83 -42.47 19.39 13.45
C THR A 83 -43.54 18.98 12.44
N LYS A 84 -43.83 17.66 12.30
CA LYS A 84 -44.73 17.06 11.31
C LYS A 84 -44.36 17.30 9.84
N SER A 85 -43.19 17.80 9.59
CA SER A 85 -42.61 17.87 8.23
C SER A 85 -41.68 16.67 8.00
N LYS A 86 -41.71 16.08 6.79
CA LYS A 86 -40.75 15.05 6.40
C LYS A 86 -39.40 15.69 6.27
N GLU A 87 -38.44 15.25 7.09
CA GLU A 87 -37.07 15.68 6.95
C GLU A 87 -36.26 14.63 6.22
N LYS A 88 -35.49 15.07 5.24
CA LYS A 88 -34.51 14.23 4.52
C LYS A 88 -33.14 14.46 5.13
N LEU A 89 -32.61 13.41 5.74
CA LEU A 89 -31.21 13.38 6.15
C LEU A 89 -30.39 12.69 5.04
N GLU A 90 -29.39 13.37 4.57
CA GLU A 90 -28.52 12.84 3.52
C GLU A 90 -27.06 12.95 3.99
N ARG A 91 -26.30 11.88 3.78
CA ARG A 91 -24.88 11.81 4.04
C ARG A 91 -24.18 11.24 2.82
N PHE A 92 -22.95 11.69 2.61
CA PHE A 92 -22.14 11.26 1.49
C PHE A 92 -20.85 10.66 2.01
N LEU A 93 -20.38 9.62 1.33
CA LEU A 93 -19.08 9.02 1.49
C LEU A 93 -18.41 8.97 0.12
N ASP A 94 -17.27 9.62 -0.02
CA ASP A 94 -16.46 9.54 -1.23
C ASP A 94 -15.52 8.34 -1.13
N VAL A 95 -15.55 7.48 -2.13
CA VAL A 95 -14.71 6.29 -2.24
C VAL A 95 -13.41 6.68 -2.93
N ARG A 96 -12.28 6.35 -2.32
CA ARG A 96 -10.95 6.62 -2.90
C ARG A 96 -10.04 5.45 -2.64
N PHE A 97 -9.28 5.08 -3.66
CA PHE A 97 -8.15 4.19 -3.47
C PHE A 97 -6.97 4.95 -2.88
N THR A 98 -6.14 4.25 -2.15
CA THR A 98 -4.94 4.80 -1.53
C THR A 98 -3.68 4.23 -2.19
N ASN A 99 -2.55 4.85 -1.94
CA ASN A 99 -1.28 4.25 -2.32
C ASN A 99 -0.77 3.43 -1.14
N ALA A 100 -0.46 2.18 -1.39
CA ALA A 100 0.16 1.34 -0.39
C ALA A 100 1.54 1.86 0.03
N ARG A 101 1.95 1.52 1.25
CA ARG A 101 3.27 1.82 1.80
C ARG A 101 3.89 0.56 2.38
N VAL A 102 5.19 0.39 2.16
CA VAL A 102 5.97 -0.73 2.68
C VAL A 102 7.11 -0.20 3.53
N ASP A 103 7.15 -0.61 4.79
CA ASP A 103 8.19 -0.20 5.73
C ASP A 103 8.65 -1.38 6.58
N PHE A 104 9.92 -1.38 6.96
CA PHE A 104 10.40 -2.18 8.08
C PHE A 104 10.21 -1.36 9.35
N ALA A 105 9.53 -1.92 10.35
CA ALA A 105 9.12 -1.16 11.53
C ALA A 105 9.14 -2.00 12.80
N ASP A 106 9.39 -1.36 13.93
CA ASP A 106 8.99 -1.86 15.23
C ASP A 106 7.52 -1.51 15.46
N MET A 107 6.70 -2.54 15.67
CA MET A 107 5.25 -2.43 15.84
C MET A 107 4.79 -3.03 17.19
N GLU A 108 5.70 -3.40 18.06
CA GLU A 108 5.32 -3.97 19.36
C GLU A 108 4.63 -2.91 20.22
N PRO A 109 3.46 -3.22 20.80
CA PRO A 109 2.76 -2.29 21.68
C PRO A 109 3.63 -1.84 22.85
N ARG A 110 3.64 -0.55 23.15
CA ARG A 110 4.41 0.03 24.25
C ARG A 110 3.50 0.55 25.35
N TRP A 111 3.95 0.43 26.60
CA TRP A 111 3.21 0.97 27.74
C TRP A 111 3.11 2.49 27.67
N ASP A 112 1.89 2.99 27.52
CA ASP A 112 1.60 4.43 27.59
C ASP A 112 1.28 4.84 29.02
N ARG A 113 2.22 5.55 29.65
CA ARG A 113 2.07 6.04 31.04
C ARG A 113 0.88 6.97 31.21
N ARG A 114 0.44 7.68 30.15
CA ARG A 114 -0.68 8.62 30.22
C ARG A 114 -2.02 7.89 30.23
N LYS A 115 -2.09 6.79 29.48
CA LYS A 115 -3.30 5.96 29.38
C LYS A 115 -3.36 4.89 30.48
N GLY A 116 -2.23 4.53 31.08
CA GLY A 116 -2.12 3.43 32.02
C GLY A 116 -2.37 2.06 31.35
N ASP A 117 -2.10 1.93 30.07
CA ASP A 117 -2.33 0.74 29.27
C ASP A 117 -1.32 0.65 28.11
N TYR A 118 -1.27 -0.51 27.42
CA TYR A 118 -0.49 -0.66 26.21
C TYR A 118 -1.17 0.07 25.04
N ALA A 119 -0.38 0.81 24.29
CA ALA A 119 -0.83 1.53 23.09
C ALA A 119 -0.09 1.00 21.86
N PRO A 120 -0.75 0.99 20.69
CA PRO A 120 -0.10 0.71 19.42
C PRO A 120 1.12 1.60 19.26
N PHE A 121 2.21 0.99 18.83
CA PHE A 121 3.47 1.68 18.58
C PHE A 121 3.91 1.38 17.15
N TYR A 122 4.47 2.37 16.49
CA TYR A 122 5.03 2.22 15.16
C TYR A 122 6.27 3.11 15.04
N GLU A 123 7.42 2.49 14.78
CA GLU A 123 8.65 3.19 14.49
C GLU A 123 9.36 2.56 13.29
N LYS A 124 9.56 3.35 12.24
CA LYS A 124 10.26 2.90 11.04
C LYS A 124 11.72 2.60 11.37
N LEU A 125 12.15 1.40 11.00
CA LEU A 125 13.53 0.96 11.16
C LEU A 125 14.32 1.21 9.87
N LEU A 126 15.55 1.68 10.03
CA LEU A 126 16.47 1.89 8.91
C LEU A 126 17.62 0.88 8.91
N ARG A 127 17.83 0.21 10.04
CA ARG A 127 18.90 -0.76 10.23
C ARG A 127 18.45 -1.89 11.13
N PHE A 128 19.06 -3.06 10.97
CA PHE A 128 18.79 -4.24 11.79
C PHE A 128 20.08 -4.95 12.21
N PRO A 129 20.13 -5.58 13.39
CA PRO A 129 21.14 -6.54 13.80
C PRO A 129 20.75 -7.96 13.36
N TYR A 130 21.69 -8.90 13.40
CA TYR A 130 21.39 -10.31 13.18
C TYR A 130 20.67 -10.95 14.37
N GLY A 131 19.83 -11.94 14.06
CA GLY A 131 19.18 -12.80 15.05
C GLY A 131 17.99 -12.17 15.75
N GLU A 132 17.66 -10.93 15.49
CA GLU A 132 16.46 -10.26 16.00
C GLU A 132 15.30 -10.33 14.98
N ALA A 133 14.09 -10.48 15.51
CA ALA A 133 12.89 -10.47 14.69
C ALA A 133 12.69 -9.09 14.07
N LEU A 134 12.53 -9.07 12.75
CA LEU A 134 12.31 -7.86 11.96
C LEU A 134 10.91 -7.90 11.39
N THR A 135 10.12 -6.88 11.66
CA THR A 135 8.76 -6.76 11.12
C THR A 135 8.75 -5.94 9.84
N LEU A 136 8.21 -6.53 8.78
CA LEU A 136 7.78 -5.81 7.59
C LEU A 136 6.30 -5.46 7.74
N ALA A 137 5.96 -4.19 7.56
CA ALA A 137 4.60 -3.69 7.53
C ALA A 137 4.23 -3.25 6.10
N VAL A 138 3.11 -3.75 5.61
CA VAL A 138 2.45 -3.23 4.40
C VAL A 138 1.18 -2.53 4.84
N HIS A 139 1.05 -1.25 4.51
CA HIS A 139 -0.14 -0.47 4.74
C HIS A 139 -0.87 -0.33 3.42
N ASP A 140 -2.00 -0.99 3.30
CA ASP A 140 -2.84 -0.97 2.11
C ASP A 140 -4.31 -1.18 2.52
N ALA A 141 -5.02 -0.07 2.67
CA ALA A 141 -6.42 -0.11 3.09
C ALA A 141 -7.34 -0.72 2.02
N ASP A 142 -6.90 -0.73 0.76
CA ASP A 142 -7.71 -1.26 -0.34
C ASP A 142 -7.73 -2.79 -0.36
N MET A 143 -6.78 -3.42 0.36
CA MET A 143 -6.68 -4.87 0.52
C MET A 143 -7.38 -5.41 1.77
N ASP A 144 -7.95 -4.55 2.60
CA ASP A 144 -8.89 -4.91 3.67
C ASP A 144 -10.27 -5.17 3.04
N SER A 145 -10.48 -6.42 2.63
CA SER A 145 -11.64 -6.81 1.84
C SER A 145 -12.65 -7.67 2.59
N THR A 146 -12.27 -8.21 3.74
CA THR A 146 -13.13 -9.09 4.54
C THR A 146 -13.12 -8.70 6.02
N VAL A 147 -14.05 -9.24 6.78
CA VAL A 147 -14.10 -9.11 8.25
C VAL A 147 -13.13 -10.04 8.98
N ASN A 148 -12.37 -10.83 8.25
CA ASN A 148 -11.34 -11.70 8.80
C ASN A 148 -9.97 -11.16 8.42
N HIS A 149 -8.93 -11.68 9.03
CA HIS A 149 -7.57 -11.29 8.67
C HIS A 149 -7.26 -11.63 7.21
N ASP A 150 -7.13 -10.60 6.40
CA ASP A 150 -6.71 -10.73 5.00
C ASP A 150 -5.21 -10.98 4.88
N THR A 151 -4.75 -11.40 3.70
CA THR A 151 -3.33 -11.64 3.43
C THR A 151 -2.90 -11.05 2.12
N VAL A 152 -1.68 -10.49 2.09
CA VAL A 152 -1.06 -9.97 0.89
C VAL A 152 0.26 -10.67 0.59
N ASN A 153 0.64 -10.72 -0.70
CA ASN A 153 1.90 -11.30 -1.12
C ASN A 153 2.99 -10.22 -1.16
N VAL A 154 4.13 -10.51 -0.56
CA VAL A 154 5.31 -9.66 -0.60
C VAL A 154 6.52 -10.43 -1.11
N ARG A 155 7.46 -9.75 -1.74
CA ARG A 155 8.72 -10.32 -2.23
C ARG A 155 9.86 -9.68 -1.46
N LEU A 156 10.75 -10.50 -0.92
CA LEU A 156 11.98 -10.06 -0.28
C LEU A 156 13.18 -10.45 -1.14
N GLN A 157 14.13 -9.53 -1.25
CA GLN A 157 15.36 -9.71 -2.01
C GLN A 157 16.53 -9.16 -1.19
N VAL A 158 17.59 -9.93 -1.07
CA VAL A 158 18.83 -9.52 -0.39
C VAL A 158 19.81 -9.00 -1.41
N GLY A 159 20.21 -7.73 -1.28
CA GLY A 159 21.01 -7.04 -2.29
C GLY A 159 20.26 -6.83 -3.62
N LYS A 160 20.76 -5.95 -4.45
CA LYS A 160 20.11 -5.57 -5.72
C LYS A 160 19.99 -6.72 -6.73
N ASN A 161 20.84 -7.72 -6.63
CA ASN A 161 20.93 -8.84 -7.59
C ASN A 161 20.60 -10.20 -6.95
N GLY A 162 20.09 -10.22 -5.70
CA GLY A 162 19.72 -11.44 -5.01
C GLY A 162 18.46 -12.09 -5.60
N ALA A 163 18.25 -13.35 -5.29
CA ALA A 163 17.02 -14.03 -5.67
C ALA A 163 15.83 -13.51 -4.84
N GLU A 164 14.70 -13.32 -5.50
CA GLU A 164 13.46 -12.98 -4.83
C GLU A 164 12.86 -14.17 -4.09
N GLN A 165 12.45 -13.96 -2.87
CA GLN A 165 11.71 -14.93 -2.06
C GLN A 165 10.30 -14.38 -1.81
N LYS A 166 9.28 -15.22 -1.99
CA LYS A 166 7.88 -14.85 -1.81
C LYS A 166 7.39 -15.23 -0.42
N PHE A 167 6.71 -14.29 0.23
CA PHE A 167 6.11 -14.46 1.53
C PHE A 167 4.66 -13.96 1.52
N LYS A 168 3.92 -14.33 2.57
CA LYS A 168 2.60 -13.77 2.86
C LYS A 168 2.70 -12.92 4.11
N ALA A 169 2.22 -11.71 4.02
CA ALA A 169 1.96 -10.86 5.19
C ALA A 169 0.47 -11.01 5.56
N THR A 170 0.19 -11.08 6.85
CA THR A 170 -1.16 -11.25 7.39
C THR A 170 -1.57 -9.97 8.10
N GLU A 171 -2.82 -9.60 7.98
CA GLU A 171 -3.38 -8.43 8.63
C GLU A 171 -3.21 -8.48 10.15
N THR A 172 -2.97 -7.34 10.77
CA THR A 172 -2.63 -7.25 12.20
C THR A 172 -3.82 -7.49 13.12
N GLU A 173 -4.97 -6.97 12.74
CA GLU A 173 -6.27 -7.12 13.41
C GLU A 173 -7.34 -7.06 12.33
N ASP A 174 -8.59 -7.32 12.68
CA ASP A 174 -9.71 -7.22 11.76
C ASP A 174 -9.84 -5.78 11.23
N SER A 175 -9.93 -5.64 9.92
CA SER A 175 -10.21 -4.38 9.22
C SER A 175 -9.22 -3.23 9.53
N THR A 176 -7.91 -3.52 9.50
CA THR A 176 -6.88 -2.50 9.70
C THR A 176 -6.23 -2.03 8.41
N GLY A 177 -6.25 -2.84 7.35
CA GLY A 177 -5.46 -2.61 6.13
C GLY A 177 -3.95 -2.56 6.40
N VAL A 178 -3.49 -3.13 7.52
CA VAL A 178 -2.08 -3.20 7.92
C VAL A 178 -1.65 -4.65 8.02
N PHE A 179 -0.78 -5.08 7.11
CA PHE A 179 -0.31 -6.45 7.00
C PHE A 179 1.09 -6.59 7.56
N LYS A 180 1.31 -7.61 8.38
CA LYS A 180 2.57 -7.87 9.08
C LYS A 180 3.22 -9.16 8.57
N LEU A 181 4.50 -9.10 8.27
CA LEU A 181 5.37 -10.25 8.06
C LEU A 181 6.57 -10.14 8.99
N VAL A 182 6.82 -11.19 9.77
CA VAL A 182 8.01 -11.27 10.63
C VAL A 182 9.05 -12.14 9.95
N VAL A 183 10.29 -11.66 9.88
CA VAL A 183 11.45 -12.37 9.36
C VAL A 183 12.61 -12.29 10.34
N THR A 184 13.50 -13.26 10.34
CA THR A 184 14.73 -13.23 11.13
C THR A 184 15.95 -13.18 10.22
N PRO A 185 16.59 -12.02 10.06
CA PRO A 185 17.81 -11.90 9.27
C PRO A 185 19.00 -12.48 10.05
N VAL A 186 19.82 -13.26 9.33
CA VAL A 186 20.97 -13.95 9.90
C VAL A 186 22.19 -13.83 8.98
N ALA A 187 23.38 -14.03 9.54
CA ALA A 187 24.59 -14.13 8.73
C ALA A 187 24.55 -15.39 7.85
N PRO A 188 25.13 -15.36 6.64
CA PRO A 188 25.20 -16.54 5.79
C PRO A 188 25.85 -17.75 6.49
N GLY A 189 25.26 -18.94 6.31
CA GLY A 189 25.72 -20.19 6.93
C GLY A 189 25.36 -20.34 8.40
N THR A 190 24.51 -19.49 8.96
CA THR A 190 24.02 -19.61 10.33
C THR A 190 23.05 -20.79 10.45
N GLU A 191 23.27 -21.67 11.42
CA GLU A 191 22.34 -22.75 11.72
C GLU A 191 21.00 -22.23 12.22
N LYS A 192 19.91 -22.81 11.75
CA LYS A 192 18.55 -22.40 12.11
C LYS A 192 18.29 -22.68 13.60
N GLN A 193 17.88 -21.66 14.33
CA GLN A 193 17.37 -21.80 15.70
C GLN A 193 15.86 -22.05 15.72
N ARG A 194 15.37 -22.65 16.81
CA ARG A 194 13.98 -23.10 16.91
C ARG A 194 12.98 -21.94 16.83
N ASP A 195 13.33 -20.81 17.40
CA ASP A 195 12.43 -19.66 17.56
C ASP A 195 12.50 -18.67 16.39
N TRP A 196 13.33 -18.94 15.37
CA TRP A 196 13.47 -18.07 14.22
C TRP A 196 12.39 -18.32 13.17
N VAL A 197 11.68 -17.25 12.83
CA VAL A 197 10.59 -17.26 11.86
C VAL A 197 11.10 -16.68 10.54
N ASN A 198 10.81 -17.35 9.41
CA ASN A 198 11.17 -16.88 8.08
C ASN A 198 12.63 -16.40 7.99
N MET A 199 13.56 -17.29 8.35
CA MET A 199 14.98 -16.97 8.36
C MET A 199 15.48 -16.54 6.98
N ILE A 200 16.20 -15.42 6.93
CA ILE A 200 16.78 -14.85 5.71
C ILE A 200 18.27 -14.64 5.93
N GLU A 201 19.09 -15.25 5.08
CA GLU A 201 20.54 -15.03 5.10
C GLU A 201 20.88 -13.70 4.41
N VAL A 202 21.59 -12.82 5.16
CA VAL A 202 21.97 -11.50 4.68
C VAL A 202 23.48 -11.31 4.92
N PRO A 203 24.28 -11.05 3.89
CA PRO A 203 25.68 -10.69 4.07
C PRO A 203 25.83 -9.40 4.87
N ALA A 204 26.93 -9.26 5.59
CA ALA A 204 27.21 -8.07 6.41
C ALA A 204 27.17 -6.79 5.56
N GLY A 205 26.44 -5.78 6.06
CA GLY A 205 26.27 -4.49 5.37
C GLY A 205 25.31 -4.50 4.18
N GLU A 206 24.74 -5.65 3.83
CA GLU A 206 23.81 -5.75 2.72
C GLU A 206 22.40 -5.25 3.08
N THR A 207 21.60 -4.98 2.05
CA THR A 207 20.25 -4.40 2.19
C THR A 207 19.20 -5.44 1.80
N ILE A 208 18.14 -5.53 2.60
CA ILE A 208 16.92 -6.26 2.26
C ILE A 208 15.97 -5.28 1.58
N TYR A 209 15.48 -5.65 0.40
CA TYR A 209 14.43 -4.97 -0.34
C TYR A 209 13.14 -5.76 -0.19
N ALA A 210 12.09 -5.09 0.23
CA ALA A 210 10.75 -5.66 0.29
C ALA A 210 9.91 -5.01 -0.81
N THR A 211 9.36 -5.79 -1.71
CA THR A 211 8.52 -5.30 -2.80
C THR A 211 7.11 -5.85 -2.63
N TYR A 212 6.16 -4.94 -2.64
CA TYR A 212 4.74 -5.21 -2.67
C TYR A 212 4.13 -4.67 -3.96
N ARG A 213 3.28 -5.46 -4.60
CA ARG A 213 2.54 -5.03 -5.78
C ARG A 213 1.22 -4.44 -5.33
N ASP A 214 1.11 -3.12 -5.39
CA ASP A 214 -0.08 -2.33 -5.13
C ASP A 214 -0.93 -2.32 -6.41
N GLU A 215 -2.02 -3.08 -6.41
CA GLU A 215 -2.85 -3.27 -7.60
C GLU A 215 -3.87 -2.12 -7.78
N GLU A 216 -4.30 -1.52 -6.67
CA GLU A 216 -5.30 -0.46 -6.62
C GLU A 216 -4.67 0.81 -6.05
N THR A 217 -4.19 1.69 -6.91
CA THR A 217 -3.53 2.94 -6.50
C THR A 217 -4.46 4.13 -6.61
N THR A 218 -4.01 5.31 -6.17
CA THR A 218 -4.72 6.58 -6.42
C THR A 218 -4.93 6.87 -7.91
N GLN A 219 -4.29 6.10 -8.79
CA GLN A 219 -4.54 6.11 -10.24
C GLN A 219 -5.25 4.81 -10.60
N PRO A 220 -6.59 4.79 -10.67
CA PRO A 220 -7.36 3.58 -10.90
C PRO A 220 -6.90 2.78 -12.13
N GLY A 221 -6.71 1.48 -11.94
CA GLY A 221 -6.24 0.56 -12.97
C GLY A 221 -4.75 0.66 -13.29
N VAL A 222 -3.97 1.42 -12.51
CA VAL A 222 -2.51 1.51 -12.64
C VAL A 222 -1.87 0.90 -11.41
N ALA A 223 -1.46 -0.35 -11.52
CA ALA A 223 -0.73 -1.02 -10.46
C ALA A 223 0.71 -0.51 -10.34
N ALA A 224 1.25 -0.44 -9.13
CA ALA A 224 2.60 0.04 -8.86
C ALA A 224 3.35 -0.87 -7.87
N ASP A 225 4.66 -1.03 -8.06
CA ASP A 225 5.47 -1.69 -7.06
C ASP A 225 5.88 -0.69 -5.96
N ARG A 226 5.61 -1.05 -4.71
CA ARG A 226 6.01 -0.31 -3.51
C ARG A 226 7.20 -1.01 -2.88
N ILE A 227 8.22 -0.23 -2.56
CA ILE A 227 9.49 -0.79 -2.07
C ILE A 227 9.81 -0.20 -0.70
N GLY A 228 9.96 -1.10 0.28
CA GLY A 228 10.60 -0.82 1.57
C GLY A 228 12.03 -1.38 1.56
N LEU A 229 12.93 -0.73 2.29
CA LEU A 229 14.30 -1.20 2.39
C LEU A 229 14.84 -1.03 3.81
N ILE A 230 15.72 -1.95 4.20
CA ILE A 230 16.46 -1.88 5.47
C ILE A 230 17.85 -2.48 5.29
N THR A 231 18.86 -1.89 5.92
CA THR A 231 20.26 -2.31 5.76
C THR A 231 20.81 -2.92 7.04
N HIS A 232 21.60 -3.97 6.94
CA HIS A 232 22.29 -4.55 8.07
C HIS A 232 23.19 -3.54 8.76
N ALA A 233 23.16 -3.52 10.08
CA ALA A 233 23.91 -2.57 10.92
C ALA A 233 25.42 -2.84 11.00
N ALA A 234 25.99 -3.63 10.10
CA ALA A 234 27.41 -3.87 10.08
C ALA A 234 28.19 -2.61 9.76
N PHE A 235 29.19 -2.36 10.56
CA PHE A 235 30.21 -1.37 10.25
C PHE A 235 31.19 -1.98 9.25
N GLN A 236 31.26 -1.43 8.05
CA GLN A 236 32.33 -1.78 7.12
C GLN A 236 33.59 -1.00 7.48
N GLU A 237 34.64 -1.70 7.78
CA GLU A 237 35.97 -1.12 7.75
C GLU A 237 36.54 -1.14 6.32
N PRO A 238 37.40 -0.21 5.93
CA PRO A 238 37.90 0.96 6.64
C PRO A 238 37.32 2.24 6.05
N GLY A 239 36.85 3.11 6.81
CA GLY A 239 36.53 4.48 6.36
C GLY A 239 35.46 5.20 7.14
N PHE A 240 34.56 4.49 7.77
CA PHE A 240 33.59 5.13 8.63
C PHE A 240 33.54 4.33 9.96
N ARG A 241 34.35 4.75 10.91
CA ARG A 241 34.14 4.38 12.29
C ARG A 241 33.14 5.39 12.86
N ILE A 242 31.97 4.92 13.29
CA ILE A 242 31.35 5.59 14.42
C ILE A 242 32.31 5.23 15.54
N GLY A 243 33.14 6.19 15.94
CA GLY A 243 34.15 5.96 16.96
C GLY A 243 33.48 5.34 18.16
N HIS A 244 34.09 4.34 18.74
CA HIS A 244 33.82 4.05 20.14
C HIS A 244 34.15 5.35 20.87
N ALA A 245 33.12 6.06 21.32
CA ALA A 245 33.36 7.12 22.27
C ALA A 245 33.92 6.43 23.50
N GLU A 246 35.20 6.60 23.77
CA GLU A 246 35.83 6.09 25.00
C GLU A 246 35.19 6.74 26.21
N LYS A 247 34.54 7.88 26.02
CA LYS A 247 33.85 8.62 27.04
C LYS A 247 32.58 9.28 26.50
N VAL A 248 31.48 9.05 27.19
CA VAL A 248 30.21 9.75 26.97
C VAL A 248 30.04 10.74 28.11
N GLU A 249 30.01 12.02 27.82
CA GLU A 249 29.69 13.05 28.78
C GLU A 249 28.24 13.47 28.67
N TYR A 250 27.55 13.47 29.82
CA TYR A 250 26.16 13.91 29.92
C TYR A 250 26.16 15.36 30.46
N HIS A 251 25.62 16.25 29.66
CA HIS A 251 25.43 17.65 30.03
C HIS A 251 23.94 17.95 30.13
N GLU A 252 23.57 19.03 30.79
CA GLU A 252 22.17 19.47 30.93
C GLU A 252 21.50 19.69 29.56
N ASP A 253 22.29 20.01 28.52
CA ASP A 253 21.82 20.28 27.15
C ASP A 253 21.84 19.04 26.25
N GLY A 254 22.20 17.85 26.73
CA GLY A 254 22.22 16.63 25.93
C GLY A 254 23.43 15.73 26.20
N VAL A 255 23.63 14.75 25.29
CA VAL A 255 24.70 13.77 25.31
C VAL A 255 25.77 14.17 24.30
N TRP A 256 27.00 14.39 24.72
CA TRP A 256 28.13 14.68 23.85
C TRP A 256 29.03 13.47 23.73
N LEU A 257 29.40 13.10 22.52
CA LEU A 257 30.40 12.08 22.25
C LEU A 257 31.77 12.78 22.25
N VAL A 258 32.63 12.39 23.18
CA VAL A 258 34.00 12.89 23.21
C VAL A 258 34.89 11.86 22.53
N GLU A 259 35.47 12.23 21.40
CA GLU A 259 36.51 11.43 20.76
C GLU A 259 37.81 11.55 21.55
N SER A 260 38.48 10.40 21.75
CA SER A 260 39.85 10.35 22.31
C SER A 260 40.89 10.60 21.24
#